data_998945209300e5a05b772f3c7ac8b806
#
_entry.id   998945209300e5a05b772f3c7ac8b806
#
_cell.length_a   1.000
_cell.length_b   1.000
_cell.length_c   1.000
_cell.angle_alpha   90.00
_cell.angle_beta   90.00
_cell.angle_gamma   90.00
#
_symmetry.space_group_name_H-M   'P 1'
#
loop_
_entity.id
_entity.type
_entity.pdbx_description
1 polymer ?
#
loop_
_entity_poly.entity_id
_entity_poly.type
_entity_poly.pdbx_seq_one_letter_code
_entity_poly.pdbx_strand_id
1 'polypeptide(L)'
;MLQNSKHRIYLAKNNEKVTIYKFNTSNQYTILEQIKDLPKISYTVLNHLYVNPGFEEEFERVFLNRNKNLKKTKGFRCLLLLKPHSLNEHYVIATFWEDQAAYKQWQDSREYKVSHKKRGTKKGIDQDIVNKELSFNISLELI
;
A
#
# COMPACT_ATOMS: atom_id res chain seq x y z
N MET A 1 -0.82 13.74 9.82
CA MET A 1 0.59 13.64 9.40
C MET A 1 1.13 12.27 9.70
N LEU A 2 1.88 11.70 8.78
CA LEU A 2 2.58 10.43 8.96
C LEU A 2 4.04 10.72 9.28
N GLN A 3 4.58 10.12 10.35
CA GLN A 3 5.98 10.36 10.68
C GLN A 3 6.66 9.14 11.29
N ASN A 4 7.97 9.10 11.10
CA ASN A 4 8.89 8.22 11.81
C ASN A 4 10.18 8.99 12.10
N SER A 5 11.25 8.31 12.52
CA SER A 5 12.51 8.98 12.84
C SER A 5 13.18 9.66 11.64
N LYS A 6 12.83 9.29 10.42
CA LYS A 6 13.48 9.77 9.19
C LYS A 6 12.55 10.54 8.26
N HIS A 7 11.24 10.38 8.36
CA HIS A 7 10.29 10.90 7.40
C HIS A 7 9.15 11.66 8.06
N ARG A 8 8.74 12.74 7.43
CA ARG A 8 7.49 13.43 7.71
C ARG A 8 6.73 13.49 6.39
N ILE A 9 5.56 12.87 6.36
CA ILE A 9 4.76 12.74 5.16
C ILE A 9 3.36 13.24 5.47
N TYR A 10 2.86 14.15 4.65
CA TYR A 10 1.48 14.61 4.76
C TYR A 10 0.66 13.94 3.69
N LEU A 11 -0.48 13.39 4.10
CA LEU A 11 -1.42 12.76 3.20
C LEU A 11 -2.70 13.60 3.21
N ALA A 12 -3.06 14.14 2.06
CA ALA A 12 -4.26 14.94 1.89
C ALA A 12 -5.23 14.20 0.96
N LYS A 13 -6.38 13.81 1.49
CA LYS A 13 -7.41 13.12 0.74
C LYS A 13 -8.52 14.09 0.37
N ASN A 14 -8.91 14.12 -0.92
CA ASN A 14 -10.03 14.90 -1.41
C ASN A 14 -10.83 14.01 -2.37
N ASN A 15 -11.97 13.49 -1.90
CA ASN A 15 -12.80 12.53 -2.65
C ASN A 15 -11.98 11.30 -3.06
N GLU A 16 -11.81 11.06 -4.35
CA GLU A 16 -11.08 9.92 -4.87
C GLU A 16 -9.59 10.21 -5.14
N LYS A 17 -9.14 11.39 -4.75
CA LYS A 17 -7.76 11.82 -4.98
C LYS A 17 -7.01 11.94 -3.68
N VAL A 18 -5.73 11.57 -3.72
CA VAL A 18 -4.81 11.70 -2.58
C VAL A 18 -3.56 12.41 -3.07
N THR A 19 -3.10 13.39 -2.31
CA THR A 19 -1.79 14.00 -2.52
C THR A 19 -0.90 13.61 -1.37
N ILE A 20 0.27 13.09 -1.68
CA ILE A 20 1.29 12.76 -0.70
C ILE A 20 2.41 13.79 -0.80
N TYR A 21 2.63 14.53 0.29
CA TYR A 21 3.68 15.53 0.39
C TYR A 21 4.86 14.93 1.15
N LYS A 22 5.99 14.78 0.48
CA LYS A 22 7.27 14.42 1.07
C LYS A 22 8.15 15.65 1.11
N PHE A 23 9.32 15.56 1.73
CA PHE A 23 10.19 16.70 2.02
C PHE A 23 10.29 17.75 0.89
N ASN A 24 10.60 17.35 -0.34
CA ASN A 24 10.77 18.27 -1.47
C ASN A 24 9.82 17.99 -2.62
N THR A 25 8.88 17.07 -2.46
CA THR A 25 8.04 16.66 -3.57
C THR A 25 6.60 16.46 -3.12
N SER A 26 5.70 16.58 -4.08
CA SER A 26 4.33 16.14 -3.89
C SER A 26 3.93 15.28 -5.08
N ASN A 27 3.20 14.21 -4.81
CA ASN A 27 2.70 13.32 -5.83
C ASN A 27 1.20 13.14 -5.65
N GLN A 28 0.49 13.12 -6.77
CA GLN A 28 -0.95 12.95 -6.78
C GLN A 28 -1.31 11.54 -7.22
N TYR A 29 -2.36 11.02 -6.60
CA TYR A 29 -2.82 9.64 -6.82
C TYR A 29 -4.33 9.62 -6.94
N THR A 30 -4.82 8.62 -7.66
CA THR A 30 -6.25 8.27 -7.67
C THR A 30 -6.45 7.06 -6.77
N ILE A 31 -7.48 7.10 -5.93
CA ILE A 31 -7.84 5.95 -5.10
C ILE A 31 -8.58 4.95 -5.97
N LEU A 32 -7.97 3.78 -6.20
CA LEU A 32 -8.60 2.69 -6.93
C LEU A 32 -9.44 1.80 -6.01
N GLU A 33 -9.04 1.70 -4.75
CA GLU A 33 -9.76 0.92 -3.75
C GLU A 33 -9.57 1.56 -2.38
N GLN A 34 -10.63 1.61 -1.61
CA GLN A 34 -10.58 1.98 -0.20
C GLN A 34 -11.37 0.99 0.61
N ILE A 35 -10.75 0.40 1.61
CA ILE A 35 -11.40 -0.49 2.57
C ILE A 35 -11.41 0.22 3.92
N LYS A 36 -12.61 0.50 4.44
CA LYS A 36 -12.86 1.25 5.67
C LYS A 36 -12.42 2.71 5.59
N ASP A 37 -12.84 3.50 6.56
CA ASP A 37 -12.52 4.92 6.63
C ASP A 37 -11.13 5.16 7.20
N LEU A 38 -10.52 6.30 6.80
CA LEU A 38 -9.22 6.69 7.32
C LEU A 38 -9.29 6.93 8.83
N PRO A 39 -8.41 6.31 9.62
CA PRO A 39 -8.34 6.57 11.05
C PRO A 39 -7.65 7.89 11.34
N LYS A 40 -7.83 8.40 12.56
CA LYS A 40 -7.14 9.60 13.02
C LYS A 40 -5.74 9.30 13.55
N ILE A 41 -5.59 8.14 14.17
CA ILE A 41 -4.34 7.67 14.75
C ILE A 41 -4.15 6.23 14.30
N SER A 42 -2.96 5.88 13.83
CA SER A 42 -2.66 4.50 13.44
C SER A 42 -1.17 4.26 13.25
N TYR A 43 -0.80 2.99 13.22
CA TYR A 43 0.46 2.54 12.63
C TYR A 43 0.20 2.36 11.14
N THR A 44 1.01 2.98 10.30
CA THR A 44 0.77 3.02 8.86
C THR A 44 1.95 2.45 8.11
N VAL A 45 1.67 1.63 7.09
CA VAL A 45 2.68 1.11 6.19
C VAL A 45 2.35 1.58 4.79
N LEU A 46 3.28 2.31 4.18
CA LEU A 46 3.18 2.72 2.78
C LEU A 46 4.06 1.80 1.95
N ASN A 47 3.43 0.91 1.22
CA ASN A 47 4.13 -0.01 0.33
C ASN A 47 4.19 0.60 -1.06
N HIS A 48 5.40 1.01 -1.47
CA HIS A 48 5.64 1.61 -2.78
C HIS A 48 6.00 0.52 -3.77
N LEU A 49 5.12 0.27 -4.72
CA LEU A 49 5.31 -0.78 -5.71
C LEU A 49 5.61 -0.16 -7.08
N TYR A 50 6.79 -0.47 -7.61
CA TYR A 50 7.12 -0.06 -8.96
C TYR A 50 6.54 -1.08 -9.94
N VAL A 51 5.48 -0.68 -10.63
CA VAL A 51 4.85 -1.51 -11.64
C VAL A 51 5.56 -1.27 -12.96
N ASN A 52 6.03 -2.34 -13.60
CA ASN A 52 6.76 -2.21 -14.84
C ASN A 52 5.88 -1.59 -15.93
N PRO A 53 6.45 -0.71 -16.77
CA PRO A 53 5.68 -0.06 -17.84
C PRO A 53 4.98 -1.08 -18.74
N GLY A 54 3.71 -0.85 -19.01
CA GLY A 54 2.87 -1.74 -19.80
C GLY A 54 2.10 -2.78 -18.99
N PHE A 55 2.40 -2.92 -17.69
CA PHE A 55 1.73 -3.89 -16.83
C PHE A 55 0.75 -3.27 -15.84
N GLU A 56 0.43 -1.99 -16.00
CA GLU A 56 -0.43 -1.27 -15.06
C GLU A 56 -1.83 -1.88 -14.98
N GLU A 57 -2.45 -2.17 -16.12
CA GLU A 57 -3.79 -2.75 -16.14
C GLU A 57 -3.82 -4.13 -15.51
N GLU A 58 -2.81 -4.93 -15.78
CA GLU A 58 -2.72 -6.28 -15.23
C GLU A 58 -2.51 -6.24 -13.72
N PHE A 59 -1.66 -5.34 -13.24
CA PHE A 59 -1.46 -5.15 -11.82
C PHE A 59 -2.78 -4.77 -11.12
N GLU A 60 -3.50 -3.80 -11.69
CA GLU A 60 -4.77 -3.34 -11.12
C GLU A 60 -5.80 -4.47 -11.11
N ARG A 61 -5.91 -5.22 -12.19
CA ARG A 61 -6.84 -6.34 -12.28
C ARG A 61 -6.55 -7.39 -11.22
N VAL A 62 -5.30 -7.78 -11.10
CA VAL A 62 -4.89 -8.81 -10.12
C VAL A 62 -5.11 -8.33 -8.69
N PHE A 63 -4.70 -7.11 -8.39
CA PHE A 63 -4.84 -6.57 -7.04
C PHE A 63 -6.30 -6.42 -6.64
N LEU A 64 -7.14 -5.89 -7.53
CA LEU A 64 -8.55 -5.67 -7.24
C LEU A 64 -9.34 -6.97 -7.12
N ASN A 65 -8.86 -8.05 -7.72
CA ASN A 65 -9.52 -9.37 -7.66
C ASN A 65 -8.96 -10.28 -6.56
N ARG A 66 -8.01 -9.79 -5.75
CA ARG A 66 -7.45 -10.59 -4.67
C ARG A 66 -8.47 -10.87 -3.58
N ASN A 67 -8.19 -11.89 -2.76
CA ASN A 67 -9.00 -12.19 -1.60
C ASN A 67 -8.95 -11.01 -0.60
N LYS A 68 -10.12 -10.49 -0.22
CA LYS A 68 -10.25 -9.29 0.63
C LYS A 68 -10.51 -9.62 2.09
N ASN A 69 -9.92 -10.68 2.61
CA ASN A 69 -10.08 -11.05 4.03
C ASN A 69 -9.43 -10.07 4.99
N LEU A 70 -8.63 -9.14 4.48
CA LEU A 70 -7.91 -8.18 5.31
C LEU A 70 -8.83 -7.35 6.19
N LYS A 71 -10.02 -6.98 5.72
CA LYS A 71 -10.96 -6.18 6.51
C LYS A 71 -11.48 -6.89 7.75
N LYS A 72 -11.35 -8.22 7.82
CA LYS A 72 -11.73 -9.03 8.99
C LYS A 72 -10.57 -9.25 9.94
N THR A 73 -9.38 -8.78 9.58
CA THR A 73 -8.18 -9.00 10.37
C THR A 73 -8.19 -8.09 11.60
N LYS A 74 -7.88 -8.68 12.76
CA LYS A 74 -7.83 -7.93 14.01
C LYS A 74 -6.80 -6.81 13.95
N GLY A 75 -7.22 -5.61 14.33
CA GLY A 75 -6.34 -4.43 14.35
C GLY A 75 -6.21 -3.73 13.01
N PHE A 76 -6.78 -4.27 11.95
CA PHE A 76 -6.81 -3.60 10.66
C PHE A 76 -7.76 -2.40 10.69
N ARG A 77 -7.31 -1.25 10.19
CA ARG A 77 -8.10 -0.01 10.21
C ARG A 77 -8.54 0.44 8.81
N CYS A 78 -7.61 0.43 7.84
CA CYS A 78 -7.92 0.97 6.50
C CYS A 78 -6.90 0.48 5.48
N LEU A 79 -7.34 0.39 4.24
CA LEU A 79 -6.44 0.17 3.09
C LEU A 79 -6.80 1.15 1.98
N LEU A 80 -5.78 1.76 1.39
CA LEU A 80 -5.92 2.55 0.16
C LEU A 80 -4.99 1.99 -0.89
N LEU A 81 -5.53 1.70 -2.09
CA LEU A 81 -4.73 1.43 -3.27
C LEU A 81 -4.66 2.72 -4.08
N LEU A 82 -3.46 3.27 -4.23
CA LEU A 82 -3.23 4.56 -4.85
C LEU A 82 -2.50 4.40 -6.18
N LYS A 83 -3.13 4.89 -7.24
CA LYS A 83 -2.55 4.89 -8.58
C LYS A 83 -1.91 6.25 -8.86
N PRO A 84 -0.61 6.30 -9.21
CA PRO A 84 0.06 7.58 -9.46
C PRO A 84 -0.46 8.26 -10.72
N HIS A 85 -0.49 9.58 -10.72
CA HIS A 85 -0.82 10.36 -11.90
C HIS A 85 0.37 10.54 -12.84
N SER A 86 1.59 10.46 -12.31
CA SER A 86 2.82 10.63 -13.10
C SER A 86 3.32 9.28 -13.60
N LEU A 87 3.86 9.28 -14.83
CA LEU A 87 4.51 8.10 -15.37
C LEU A 87 5.77 7.78 -14.59
N ASN A 88 6.08 6.50 -14.48
CA ASN A 88 7.27 5.98 -13.77
C ASN A 88 7.26 6.23 -12.26
N GLU A 89 6.12 6.62 -11.70
CA GLU A 89 5.96 6.70 -10.26
C GLU A 89 5.42 5.39 -9.71
N HIS A 90 5.67 5.17 -8.41
CA HIS A 90 5.22 3.96 -7.73
C HIS A 90 3.72 4.02 -7.44
N TYR A 91 3.05 2.86 -7.56
CA TYR A 91 1.76 2.67 -6.89
C TYR A 91 2.04 2.63 -5.39
N VAL A 92 1.08 3.07 -4.60
CA VAL A 92 1.19 3.02 -3.14
C VAL A 92 0.02 2.23 -2.58
N ILE A 93 0.33 1.19 -1.81
CA ILE A 93 -0.66 0.51 -1.00
C ILE A 93 -0.44 0.99 0.43
N ALA A 94 -1.39 1.80 0.91
CA ALA A 94 -1.34 2.33 2.26
C ALA A 94 -2.23 1.48 3.15
N THR A 95 -1.64 0.86 4.17
CA THR A 95 -2.40 0.10 5.16
C THR A 95 -2.25 0.75 6.52
N PHE A 96 -3.37 0.83 7.23
CA PHE A 96 -3.47 1.49 8.51
C PHE A 96 -3.89 0.47 9.56
N TRP A 97 -3.16 0.42 10.67
CA TRP A 97 -3.31 -0.59 11.71
C TRP A 97 -3.47 0.05 13.07
N GLU A 98 -4.10 -0.65 13.98
CA GLU A 98 -4.24 -0.19 15.36
C GLU A 98 -2.89 0.12 15.99
N ASP A 99 -1.90 -0.76 15.77
CA ASP A 99 -0.53 -0.60 16.25
C ASP A 99 0.42 -1.50 15.45
N GLN A 100 1.70 -1.41 15.75
CA GLN A 100 2.71 -2.21 15.07
C GLN A 100 2.52 -3.70 15.33
N ALA A 101 2.08 -4.07 16.53
CA ALA A 101 1.86 -5.48 16.88
C ALA A 101 0.79 -6.11 16.00
N ALA A 102 -0.30 -5.39 15.70
CA ALA A 102 -1.35 -5.88 14.82
C ALA A 102 -0.82 -6.14 13.41
N TYR A 103 0.00 -5.24 12.88
CA TYR A 103 0.62 -5.42 11.57
C TYR A 103 1.54 -6.65 11.55
N LYS A 104 2.37 -6.80 12.57
CA LYS A 104 3.27 -7.97 12.67
C LYS A 104 2.50 -9.28 12.80
N GLN A 105 1.43 -9.30 13.60
CA GLN A 105 0.59 -10.49 13.72
C GLN A 105 -0.01 -10.88 12.38
N TRP A 106 -0.43 -9.89 11.59
CA TRP A 106 -0.96 -10.18 10.25
C TRP A 106 0.13 -10.74 9.34
N GLN A 107 1.35 -10.17 9.34
CA GLN A 107 2.47 -10.68 8.54
C GLN A 107 2.83 -12.12 8.91
N ASP A 108 2.72 -12.48 10.19
CA ASP A 108 2.98 -13.82 10.66
C ASP A 108 1.79 -14.77 10.47
N SER A 109 0.66 -14.25 10.02
CA SER A 109 -0.55 -15.04 9.85
C SER A 109 -0.43 -15.99 8.65
N ARG A 110 -1.21 -17.07 8.73
CA ARG A 110 -1.31 -18.02 7.64
C ARG A 110 -1.87 -17.35 6.38
N GLU A 111 -2.81 -16.44 6.54
CA GLU A 111 -3.42 -15.74 5.40
C GLU A 111 -2.42 -14.90 4.63
N TYR A 112 -1.55 -14.17 5.33
CA TYR A 112 -0.48 -13.41 4.70
C TYR A 112 0.46 -14.32 3.94
N LYS A 113 0.92 -15.39 4.59
CA LYS A 113 1.86 -16.34 4.00
C LYS A 113 1.28 -17.01 2.76
N VAL A 114 0.02 -17.39 2.80
CA VAL A 114 -0.66 -17.99 1.64
C VAL A 114 -0.80 -16.98 0.50
N SER A 115 -1.22 -15.76 0.77
CA SER A 115 -1.41 -14.74 -0.27
C SER A 115 -0.10 -14.30 -0.91
N HIS A 116 1.04 -14.40 -0.20
CA HIS A 116 2.34 -13.96 -0.69
C HIS A 116 3.23 -15.11 -1.16
N LYS A 117 2.82 -16.35 -0.97
CA LYS A 117 3.61 -17.53 -1.31
C LYS A 117 3.99 -17.62 -2.78
N LYS A 118 3.13 -17.15 -3.68
CA LYS A 118 3.35 -17.24 -5.12
C LYS A 118 4.19 -16.09 -5.69
N ARG A 119 4.53 -15.11 -4.88
CA ARG A 119 5.35 -13.98 -5.33
C ARG A 119 6.75 -14.47 -5.67
N GLY A 120 7.22 -14.09 -6.84
CA GLY A 120 8.54 -14.49 -7.31
C GLY A 120 8.62 -15.86 -7.94
N THR A 121 7.50 -16.59 -8.08
CA THR A 121 7.46 -17.88 -8.78
C THR A 121 6.94 -17.70 -10.20
N LYS A 122 7.13 -18.76 -11.06
CA LYS A 122 6.61 -18.72 -12.43
C LYS A 122 5.09 -18.58 -12.50
N LYS A 123 4.38 -18.99 -11.48
CA LYS A 123 2.93 -18.83 -11.36
C LYS A 123 2.56 -17.48 -10.74
N GLY A 124 3.52 -16.83 -10.10
CA GLY A 124 3.35 -15.49 -9.57
C GLY A 124 3.57 -14.50 -10.70
N ILE A 125 2.59 -13.66 -10.92
CA ILE A 125 2.64 -12.59 -11.91
C ILE A 125 3.57 -11.47 -11.49
N ASP A 126 4.12 -11.55 -10.28
CA ASP A 126 4.76 -10.42 -9.64
C ASP A 126 6.11 -10.06 -10.22
N GLN A 127 6.85 -11.04 -10.75
CA GLN A 127 8.20 -10.78 -11.28
C GLN A 127 8.18 -9.90 -12.53
N ASP A 128 7.20 -10.11 -13.40
CA ASP A 128 7.09 -9.32 -14.63
C ASP A 128 6.33 -8.03 -14.41
N ILE A 129 5.40 -8.03 -13.46
CA ILE A 129 4.51 -6.91 -13.21
C ILE A 129 5.16 -5.89 -12.27
N VAL A 130 5.73 -6.35 -11.17
CA VAL A 130 6.30 -5.48 -10.13
C VAL A 130 7.80 -5.71 -10.04
N ASN A 131 8.57 -4.62 -10.14
CA ASN A 131 10.01 -4.66 -9.94
C ASN A 131 10.31 -4.58 -8.44
N LYS A 132 10.73 -5.69 -7.85
CA LYS A 132 11.00 -5.77 -6.42
C LYS A 132 12.19 -4.91 -5.98
N GLU A 133 13.19 -4.76 -6.83
CA GLU A 133 14.39 -3.98 -6.50
C GLU A 133 14.07 -2.50 -6.38
N LEU A 134 13.11 -2.01 -7.15
CA LEU A 134 12.67 -0.62 -7.12
C LEU A 134 11.52 -0.39 -6.17
N SER A 135 10.97 -1.44 -5.57
CA SER A 135 9.85 -1.35 -4.65
C SER A 135 10.36 -1.30 -3.21
N PHE A 136 9.65 -0.57 -2.35
CA PHE A 136 10.05 -0.42 -0.95
C PHE A 136 8.84 -0.06 -0.10
N ASN A 137 8.98 -0.22 1.21
CA ASN A 137 7.93 0.21 2.13
C ASN A 137 8.48 1.14 3.20
N ILE A 138 7.60 1.99 3.71
CA ILE A 138 7.91 2.93 4.80
C ILE A 138 6.85 2.72 5.87
N SER A 139 7.31 2.51 7.10
CA SER A 139 6.44 2.38 8.27
C SER A 139 6.44 3.67 9.05
N LEU A 140 5.26 4.17 9.38
CA LEU A 140 5.05 5.50 9.95
C LEU A 140 3.96 5.45 11.01
N GLU A 141 3.96 6.47 11.87
CA GLU A 141 2.85 6.70 12.79
C GLU A 141 1.98 7.83 12.24
N LEU A 142 0.67 7.61 12.21
CA LEU A 142 -0.30 8.63 11.86
C LEU A 142 -0.74 9.35 13.13
N ILE A 143 -0.49 10.62 13.16
CA ILE A 143 -0.81 11.46 14.31
C ILE A 143 -1.60 12.69 13.91
#